data_0166d2d5791fb26c94b8bc5052a4b9e4
#
_entry.id   0166d2d5791fb26c94b8bc5052a4b9e4
#
_cell.length_a   1.000
_cell.length_b   1.000
_cell.length_c   1.000
_cell.angle_alpha   90.00
_cell.angle_beta   90.00
_cell.angle_gamma   90.00
#
_symmetry.space_group_name_H-M   'P 1'
#
loop_
_entity.id
_entity.type
_entity.pdbx_description
1 polymer ?
#
loop_
_entity_poly.entity_id
_entity_poly.type
_entity_poly.pdbx_seq_one_letter_code
_entity_poly.pdbx_strand_id
1 'polypeptide(L)'
;SQQKVARGFYLALDASSFTFFALSLCLPSGYSYGSTALALLSIVGCAVFRSKLPTGQDTRILMGIILVLGLLWSRSFDRQFSIADWEFGARYALAALSLCYISKTGIRLSAIVWGLACGALGALAIAAYQTEVLKMARVSGFTNAIQYGDIAMYLGFATITIAILGRWGKWQAAVLGLLGACGILASFLSDSRGSWVVTPLLIAAIWL
;
A
#
# COMPACT_ATOMS: atom_id res chain seq x y z
N SER A 1 4.90 -25.88 -21.20
CA SER A 1 5.18 -24.43 -21.47
C SER A 1 4.18 -23.53 -20.73
N GLN A 2 2.88 -23.78 -20.76
CA GLN A 2 1.87 -22.92 -20.08
C GLN A 2 2.03 -22.83 -18.56
N GLN A 3 2.40 -23.89 -17.86
CA GLN A 3 2.66 -23.85 -16.41
C GLN A 3 3.84 -22.96 -16.02
N LYS A 4 4.89 -22.89 -16.87
CA LYS A 4 6.03 -22.01 -16.61
C LYS A 4 5.63 -20.53 -16.76
N VAL A 5 4.82 -20.21 -17.76
CA VAL A 5 4.30 -18.85 -17.99
C VAL A 5 3.41 -18.40 -16.81
N ALA A 6 2.49 -19.27 -16.38
CA ALA A 6 1.63 -18.98 -15.23
C ALA A 6 2.46 -18.75 -13.96
N ARG A 7 3.46 -19.60 -13.68
CA ARG A 7 4.34 -19.44 -12.51
C ARG A 7 5.12 -18.13 -12.55
N GLY A 8 5.68 -17.77 -13.71
CA GLY A 8 6.37 -16.48 -13.89
C GLY A 8 5.45 -15.29 -13.63
N PHE A 9 4.21 -15.37 -14.12
CA PHE A 9 3.20 -14.33 -13.91
C PHE A 9 2.85 -14.14 -12.43
N TYR A 10 2.62 -15.21 -11.66
CA TYR A 10 2.35 -15.12 -10.23
C TYR A 10 3.56 -14.58 -9.44
N LEU A 11 4.77 -14.93 -9.82
CA LEU A 11 5.97 -14.35 -9.21
C LEU A 11 6.07 -12.84 -9.49
N ALA A 12 5.70 -12.41 -10.68
CA ALA A 12 5.66 -10.98 -11.01
C ALA A 12 4.60 -10.22 -10.20
N LEU A 13 3.43 -10.82 -9.95
CA LEU A 13 2.40 -10.26 -9.07
C LEU A 13 2.90 -10.14 -7.63
N ASP A 14 3.52 -11.18 -7.09
CA ASP A 14 4.10 -11.17 -5.75
C ASP A 14 5.19 -10.09 -5.62
N ALA A 15 6.09 -10.00 -6.60
CA ALA A 15 7.16 -9.00 -6.64
C ALA A 15 6.61 -7.58 -6.74
N SER A 16 5.59 -7.34 -7.58
CA SER A 16 4.96 -6.03 -7.71
C SER A 16 4.23 -5.61 -6.43
N SER A 17 3.59 -6.56 -5.75
CA SER A 17 2.93 -6.30 -4.47
C SER A 17 3.94 -5.98 -3.37
N PHE A 18 5.03 -6.72 -3.29
CA PHE A 18 6.14 -6.41 -2.40
C PHE A 18 6.70 -5.02 -2.68
N THR A 19 7.02 -4.72 -3.94
CA THR A 19 7.60 -3.44 -4.38
C THR A 19 6.68 -2.26 -4.07
N PHE A 20 5.37 -2.43 -4.24
CA PHE A 20 4.38 -1.39 -3.94
C PHE A 20 4.50 -0.89 -2.49
N PHE A 21 4.57 -1.80 -1.52
CA PHE A 21 4.70 -1.42 -0.12
C PHE A 21 6.13 -1.04 0.25
N ALA A 22 7.13 -1.79 -0.22
CA ALA A 22 8.53 -1.59 0.16
C ALA A 22 9.09 -0.24 -0.33
N LEU A 23 8.69 0.22 -1.52
CA LEU A 23 9.20 1.46 -2.10
C LEU A 23 8.29 2.67 -1.88
N SER A 24 7.12 2.50 -1.26
CA SER A 24 6.10 3.55 -1.15
C SER A 24 6.64 4.88 -0.61
N LEU A 25 7.53 4.85 0.38
CA LEU A 25 8.14 6.02 0.99
C LEU A 25 9.66 6.13 0.75
N CYS A 26 10.28 5.12 0.16
CA CYS A 26 11.74 5.04 0.00
C CYS A 26 12.27 5.81 -1.22
N LEU A 27 11.42 6.04 -2.21
CA LEU A 27 11.80 6.68 -3.47
C LEU A 27 10.82 7.79 -3.87
N PRO A 28 11.27 8.79 -4.64
CA PRO A 28 10.37 9.75 -5.27
C PRO A 28 9.32 9.01 -6.10
N SER A 29 8.04 9.27 -5.84
CA SER A 29 6.91 8.54 -6.47
C SER A 29 6.96 7.02 -6.33
N GLY A 30 7.61 6.49 -5.29
CA GLY A 30 7.82 5.05 -5.06
C GLY A 30 6.53 4.22 -5.06
N TYR A 31 5.44 4.81 -4.57
CA TYR A 31 4.10 4.22 -4.63
C TYR A 31 3.59 3.97 -6.06
N SER A 32 4.08 4.72 -7.06
CA SER A 32 3.62 4.60 -8.45
C SER A 32 4.21 3.38 -9.16
N TYR A 33 5.43 2.97 -8.84
CA TYR A 33 6.08 1.86 -9.55
C TYR A 33 5.36 0.53 -9.33
N GLY A 34 5.13 0.16 -8.07
CA GLY A 34 4.44 -1.08 -7.73
C GLY A 34 2.98 -1.08 -8.17
N SER A 35 2.26 0.04 -7.99
CA SER A 35 0.86 0.16 -8.41
C SER A 35 0.69 0.08 -9.93
N THR A 36 1.57 0.73 -10.71
CA THR A 36 1.55 0.64 -12.17
C THR A 36 1.84 -0.79 -12.63
N ALA A 37 2.83 -1.46 -12.04
CA ALA A 37 3.13 -2.85 -12.35
C ALA A 37 1.94 -3.77 -12.03
N LEU A 38 1.30 -3.61 -10.88
CA LEU A 38 0.10 -4.37 -10.50
C LEU A 38 -1.07 -4.11 -11.47
N ALA A 39 -1.29 -2.87 -11.88
CA ALA A 39 -2.34 -2.53 -12.83
C ALA A 39 -2.10 -3.18 -14.20
N LEU A 40 -0.88 -3.07 -14.73
CA LEU A 40 -0.51 -3.71 -16.00
C LEU A 40 -0.64 -5.23 -15.96
N LEU A 41 -0.14 -5.87 -14.88
CA LEU A 41 -0.28 -7.31 -14.70
C LEU A 41 -1.75 -7.71 -14.57
N SER A 42 -2.59 -6.91 -13.92
CA SER A 42 -4.02 -7.19 -13.80
C SER A 42 -4.73 -7.11 -15.16
N ILE A 43 -4.40 -6.12 -15.99
CA ILE A 43 -4.93 -6.01 -17.37
C ILE A 43 -4.49 -7.22 -18.20
N VAL A 44 -3.19 -7.53 -18.21
CA VAL A 44 -2.65 -8.69 -18.94
C VAL A 44 -3.27 -9.99 -18.42
N GLY A 45 -3.40 -10.14 -17.12
CA GLY A 45 -4.00 -11.31 -16.49
C GLY A 45 -5.47 -11.50 -16.90
N CYS A 46 -6.26 -10.44 -16.91
CA CYS A 46 -7.65 -10.48 -17.39
C CYS A 46 -7.72 -10.85 -18.88
N ALA A 47 -6.85 -10.30 -19.71
CA ALA A 47 -6.85 -10.53 -21.14
C ALA A 47 -6.37 -11.96 -21.51
N VAL A 48 -5.25 -12.40 -20.94
CA VAL A 48 -4.60 -13.68 -21.29
C VAL A 48 -5.31 -14.88 -20.65
N PHE A 49 -5.65 -14.78 -19.37
CA PHE A 49 -6.26 -15.90 -18.64
C PHE A 49 -7.78 -15.89 -18.67
N ARG A 50 -8.40 -14.95 -19.41
CA ARG A 50 -9.87 -14.79 -19.55
C ARG A 50 -10.61 -15.00 -18.22
N SER A 51 -10.01 -14.54 -17.16
CA SER A 51 -10.52 -14.73 -15.81
C SER A 51 -11.79 -13.88 -15.63
N LYS A 52 -12.93 -14.54 -15.40
CA LYS A 52 -14.16 -13.82 -14.99
C LYS A 52 -13.85 -13.05 -13.70
N LEU A 53 -14.28 -11.78 -13.64
CA LEU A 53 -14.11 -10.97 -12.44
C LEU A 53 -14.76 -11.66 -11.23
N PRO A 54 -14.19 -11.53 -10.04
CA PRO A 54 -14.72 -12.17 -8.85
C PRO A 54 -16.13 -11.68 -8.56
N THR A 55 -16.97 -12.61 -8.14
CA THR A 55 -18.40 -12.35 -7.85
C THR A 55 -18.65 -12.15 -6.35
N GLY A 56 -17.62 -12.21 -5.52
CA GLY A 56 -17.75 -12.05 -4.07
C GLY A 56 -18.37 -10.70 -3.69
N GLN A 57 -19.32 -10.70 -2.77
CA GLN A 57 -20.04 -9.50 -2.35
C GLN A 57 -19.10 -8.45 -1.79
N ASP A 58 -18.18 -8.84 -0.91
CA ASP A 58 -17.21 -7.94 -0.26
C ASP A 58 -16.31 -7.24 -1.28
N THR A 59 -15.84 -7.97 -2.30
CA THR A 59 -15.01 -7.40 -3.36
C THR A 59 -15.79 -6.39 -4.21
N ARG A 60 -17.08 -6.64 -4.48
CA ARG A 60 -17.93 -5.69 -5.22
C ARG A 60 -18.18 -4.42 -4.41
N ILE A 61 -18.44 -4.56 -3.11
CA ILE A 61 -18.63 -3.41 -2.20
C ILE A 61 -17.36 -2.57 -2.18
N LEU A 62 -16.20 -3.19 -1.97
CA LEU A 62 -14.93 -2.48 -1.92
C LEU A 62 -14.59 -1.78 -3.24
N MET A 63 -14.86 -2.45 -4.37
CA MET A 63 -14.75 -1.86 -5.71
C MET A 63 -15.67 -0.64 -5.87
N GLY A 64 -16.91 -0.77 -5.44
CA GLY A 64 -17.88 0.33 -5.47
C GLY A 64 -17.41 1.52 -4.65
N ILE A 65 -16.89 1.28 -3.45
CA ILE A 65 -16.31 2.33 -2.59
C ILE A 65 -15.15 3.04 -3.28
N ILE A 66 -14.21 2.29 -3.84
CA ILE A 66 -13.04 2.86 -4.54
C ILE A 66 -13.49 3.72 -5.73
N LEU A 67 -14.44 3.24 -6.54
CA LEU A 67 -14.96 3.99 -7.69
C LEU A 67 -15.71 5.25 -7.27
N VAL A 68 -16.54 5.17 -6.22
CA VAL A 68 -17.26 6.33 -5.67
C VAL A 68 -16.27 7.37 -5.13
N LEU A 69 -15.25 6.95 -4.37
CA LEU A 69 -14.20 7.84 -3.90
C LEU A 69 -13.45 8.50 -5.05
N GLY A 70 -13.15 7.76 -6.12
CA GLY A 70 -12.53 8.30 -7.34
C GLY A 70 -13.40 9.35 -8.01
N LEU A 71 -14.71 9.11 -8.11
CA LEU A 71 -15.68 10.06 -8.67
C LEU A 71 -15.84 11.31 -7.80
N LEU A 72 -15.93 11.13 -6.47
CA LEU A 72 -16.02 12.26 -5.54
C LEU A 72 -14.76 13.11 -5.59
N TRP A 73 -13.60 12.48 -5.64
CA TRP A 73 -12.33 13.19 -5.74
C TRP A 73 -12.21 13.94 -7.07
N SER A 74 -12.60 13.36 -8.20
CA SER A 74 -12.55 14.03 -9.51
C SER A 74 -13.50 15.24 -9.57
N ARG A 75 -14.61 15.23 -8.82
CA ARG A 75 -15.55 16.37 -8.74
C ARG A 75 -15.14 17.46 -7.76
N SER A 76 -14.32 17.14 -6.75
CA SER A 76 -13.93 18.10 -5.71
C SER A 76 -12.97 19.20 -6.20
N PHE A 77 -12.29 18.98 -7.32
CA PHE A 77 -11.30 19.90 -7.89
C PHE A 77 -11.84 20.88 -8.94
N ASP A 78 -13.11 21.15 -8.86
CA ASP A 78 -13.90 22.24 -9.44
C ASP A 78 -13.41 23.03 -10.68
N ARG A 79 -14.36 23.24 -11.58
CA ARG A 79 -14.62 24.34 -12.53
C ARG A 79 -13.91 24.37 -13.88
N GLN A 80 -12.79 23.72 -14.07
CA GLN A 80 -12.23 23.52 -15.41
C GLN A 80 -11.69 22.10 -15.51
N PHE A 81 -12.41 21.23 -16.20
CA PHE A 81 -11.97 19.87 -16.49
C PHE A 81 -10.59 19.89 -17.13
N SER A 82 -9.56 19.50 -16.39
CA SER A 82 -8.19 19.38 -16.88
C SER A 82 -7.86 17.91 -17.14
N ILE A 83 -6.84 17.67 -17.96
CA ILE A 83 -6.31 16.31 -18.19
C ILE A 83 -5.90 15.64 -16.86
N ALA A 84 -5.45 16.42 -15.88
CA ALA A 84 -5.09 15.95 -14.55
C ALA A 84 -6.26 15.30 -13.80
N ASP A 85 -7.49 15.78 -13.99
CA ASP A 85 -8.67 15.22 -13.31
C ASP A 85 -8.99 13.82 -13.81
N TRP A 86 -8.79 13.56 -15.11
CA TRP A 86 -8.90 12.23 -15.69
C TRP A 86 -7.85 11.26 -15.15
N GLU A 87 -6.64 11.74 -14.89
CA GLU A 87 -5.55 10.93 -14.33
C GLU A 87 -5.92 10.38 -12.96
N PHE A 88 -6.53 11.17 -12.08
CA PHE A 88 -6.99 10.71 -10.77
C PHE A 88 -8.08 9.63 -10.90
N GLY A 89 -9.11 9.87 -11.71
CA GLY A 89 -10.17 8.90 -11.96
C GLY A 89 -9.64 7.58 -12.50
N ALA A 90 -8.72 7.63 -13.46
CA ALA A 90 -8.07 6.46 -14.04
C ALA A 90 -7.27 5.66 -13.00
N ARG A 91 -6.55 6.31 -12.09
CA ARG A 91 -5.81 5.65 -11.00
C ARG A 91 -6.73 4.84 -10.08
N TYR A 92 -7.89 5.38 -9.70
CA TYR A 92 -8.88 4.66 -8.89
C TYR A 92 -9.49 3.48 -9.65
N ALA A 93 -9.80 3.65 -10.94
CA ALA A 93 -10.30 2.56 -11.76
C ALA A 93 -9.29 1.42 -11.91
N LEU A 94 -8.01 1.75 -12.11
CA LEU A 94 -6.92 0.78 -12.17
C LEU A 94 -6.70 0.09 -10.81
N ALA A 95 -6.82 0.82 -9.70
CA ALA A 95 -6.73 0.24 -8.35
C ALA A 95 -7.89 -0.75 -8.11
N ALA A 96 -9.12 -0.41 -8.50
CA ALA A 96 -10.27 -1.29 -8.40
C ALA A 96 -10.10 -2.56 -9.25
N LEU A 97 -9.59 -2.43 -10.48
CA LEU A 97 -9.29 -3.57 -11.35
C LEU A 97 -8.22 -4.48 -10.73
N SER A 98 -7.13 -3.88 -10.23
CA SER A 98 -6.04 -4.61 -9.58
C SER A 98 -6.54 -5.37 -8.35
N LEU A 99 -7.35 -4.74 -7.50
CA LEU A 99 -7.95 -5.37 -6.34
C LEU A 99 -8.81 -6.56 -6.73
N CYS A 100 -9.66 -6.41 -7.75
CA CYS A 100 -10.48 -7.50 -8.27
C CYS A 100 -9.66 -8.66 -8.78
N TYR A 101 -8.62 -8.37 -9.54
CA TYR A 101 -7.77 -9.40 -10.09
C TYR A 101 -7.00 -10.14 -8.98
N ILE A 102 -6.43 -9.40 -8.04
CA ILE A 102 -5.69 -9.94 -6.90
C ILE A 102 -6.57 -10.78 -5.99
N SER A 103 -7.77 -10.31 -5.66
CA SER A 103 -8.70 -11.06 -4.79
C SER A 103 -9.14 -12.39 -5.39
N LYS A 104 -9.10 -12.52 -6.72
CA LYS A 104 -9.40 -13.77 -7.42
C LYS A 104 -8.20 -14.70 -7.54
N THR A 105 -7.06 -14.17 -7.94
CA THR A 105 -5.86 -14.97 -8.22
C THR A 105 -5.08 -15.35 -6.98
N GLY A 106 -5.21 -14.52 -5.93
CA GLY A 106 -4.41 -14.62 -4.73
C GLY A 106 -2.98 -14.09 -4.95
N ILE A 107 -2.49 -13.38 -3.95
CA ILE A 107 -1.07 -13.03 -3.82
C ILE A 107 -0.56 -13.75 -2.59
N ARG A 108 0.70 -14.12 -2.58
CA ARG A 108 1.31 -14.69 -1.38
C ARG A 108 1.29 -13.64 -0.28
N LEU A 109 0.61 -13.96 0.82
CA LEU A 109 0.55 -13.08 1.99
C LEU A 109 1.96 -12.67 2.44
N SER A 110 2.93 -13.56 2.33
CA SER A 110 4.33 -13.26 2.65
C SER A 110 4.92 -12.10 1.83
N ALA A 111 4.57 -11.97 0.54
CA ALA A 111 5.05 -10.86 -0.28
C ALA A 111 4.51 -9.51 0.23
N ILE A 112 3.23 -9.46 0.59
CA ILE A 112 2.61 -8.26 1.17
C ILE A 112 3.26 -7.93 2.52
N VAL A 113 3.36 -8.92 3.41
CA VAL A 113 3.89 -8.73 4.77
C VAL A 113 5.32 -8.23 4.77
N TRP A 114 6.19 -8.86 4.00
CA TRP A 114 7.58 -8.40 3.91
C TRP A 114 7.71 -7.08 3.16
N GLY A 115 6.82 -6.80 2.20
CA GLY A 115 6.74 -5.49 1.57
C GLY A 115 6.40 -4.38 2.56
N LEU A 116 5.36 -4.59 3.39
CA LEU A 116 4.97 -3.67 4.48
C LEU A 116 6.11 -3.46 5.48
N ALA A 117 6.74 -4.54 5.93
CA ALA A 117 7.84 -4.50 6.90
C ALA A 117 9.07 -3.75 6.34
N CYS A 118 9.46 -4.02 5.10
CA CYS A 118 10.55 -3.32 4.43
C CYS A 118 10.20 -1.84 4.19
N GLY A 119 8.96 -1.54 3.84
CA GLY A 119 8.48 -0.16 3.69
C GLY A 119 8.52 0.62 5.00
N ALA A 120 8.12 -0.01 6.11
CA ALA A 120 8.20 0.58 7.45
C ALA A 120 9.64 0.89 7.87
N LEU A 121 10.56 -0.06 7.63
CA LEU A 121 11.99 0.14 7.88
C LEU A 121 12.57 1.24 6.99
N GLY A 122 12.24 1.24 5.70
CA GLY A 122 12.67 2.26 4.75
C GLY A 122 12.16 3.65 5.12
N ALA A 123 10.91 3.74 5.60
CA ALA A 123 10.38 4.99 6.13
C ALA A 123 11.24 5.50 7.29
N LEU A 124 11.59 4.66 8.27
CA LEU A 124 12.45 5.09 9.38
C LEU A 124 13.86 5.51 8.89
N ALA A 125 14.43 4.79 7.93
CA ALA A 125 15.73 5.15 7.37
C ALA A 125 15.72 6.53 6.69
N ILE A 126 14.67 6.84 5.92
CA ILE A 126 14.48 8.18 5.31
C ILE A 126 14.27 9.24 6.39
N ALA A 127 13.45 8.93 7.42
CA ALA A 127 13.24 9.84 8.53
C ALA A 127 14.54 10.17 9.25
N ALA A 128 15.32 9.16 9.60
CA ALA A 128 16.62 9.33 10.24
C ALA A 128 17.58 10.16 9.37
N TYR A 129 17.66 9.87 8.06
CA TYR A 129 18.46 10.64 7.13
C TYR A 129 18.06 12.12 7.08
N GLN A 130 16.76 12.41 6.97
CA GLN A 130 16.27 13.78 6.92
C GLN A 130 16.49 14.55 8.23
N THR A 131 16.33 13.88 9.37
CA THR A 131 16.54 14.50 10.69
C THR A 131 18.01 14.68 11.00
N GLU A 132 18.83 13.62 10.82
CA GLU A 132 20.22 13.65 11.28
C GLU A 132 21.17 14.31 10.25
N VAL A 133 20.98 14.05 8.96
CA VAL A 133 21.88 14.54 7.91
C VAL A 133 21.40 15.89 7.36
N LEU A 134 20.13 15.98 6.98
CA LEU A 134 19.58 17.20 6.41
C LEU A 134 19.10 18.21 7.47
N LYS A 135 19.10 17.83 8.76
CA LYS A 135 18.67 18.67 9.89
C LYS A 135 17.28 19.29 9.70
N MET A 136 16.39 18.54 9.04
CA MET A 136 15.02 18.98 8.86
C MET A 136 14.26 18.89 10.17
N ALA A 137 13.58 19.97 10.56
CA ALA A 137 12.74 20.00 11.76
C ALA A 137 11.51 19.08 11.65
N ARG A 138 11.10 18.75 10.42
CA ARG A 138 9.93 17.94 10.15
C ARG A 138 10.18 17.05 8.93
N VAL A 139 10.05 15.74 9.12
CA VAL A 139 10.28 14.75 8.08
C VAL A 139 9.13 14.76 7.08
N SER A 140 9.43 14.79 5.80
CA SER A 140 8.45 14.76 4.70
C SER A 140 8.69 13.62 3.69
N GLY A 141 9.82 12.95 3.78
CA GLY A 141 10.25 11.99 2.76
C GLY A 141 10.34 12.64 1.39
N PHE A 142 9.75 12.00 0.40
CA PHE A 142 9.60 12.52 -0.96
C PHE A 142 8.18 13.00 -1.27
N THR A 143 7.38 13.24 -0.22
CA THR A 143 5.99 13.71 -0.29
C THR A 143 5.83 14.97 0.58
N ASN A 144 4.69 15.14 1.21
CA ASN A 144 4.53 16.10 2.31
C ASN A 144 4.53 15.37 3.66
N ALA A 145 4.83 16.08 4.74
CA ALA A 145 4.97 15.49 6.07
C ALA A 145 3.71 14.77 6.56
N ILE A 146 2.51 15.24 6.17
CA ILE A 146 1.24 14.60 6.55
C ILE A 146 1.10 13.25 5.85
N GLN A 147 1.21 13.23 4.54
CA GLN A 147 1.12 11.98 3.76
C GLN A 147 2.20 10.98 4.16
N TYR A 148 3.42 11.47 4.39
CA TYR A 148 4.51 10.63 4.86
C TYR A 148 4.18 9.96 6.18
N GLY A 149 3.74 10.74 7.17
CA GLY A 149 3.38 10.24 8.49
C GLY A 149 2.21 9.25 8.45
N ASP A 150 1.19 9.53 7.65
CA ASP A 150 0.01 8.67 7.52
C ASP A 150 0.36 7.32 6.85
N ILE A 151 1.17 7.35 5.79
CA ILE A 151 1.61 6.11 5.11
C ILE A 151 2.56 5.32 6.03
N ALA A 152 3.51 5.97 6.70
CA ALA A 152 4.43 5.32 7.63
C ALA A 152 3.69 4.65 8.79
N MET A 153 2.68 5.32 9.36
CA MET A 153 1.80 4.78 10.39
C MET A 153 1.04 3.56 9.89
N TYR A 154 0.45 3.64 8.69
CA TYR A 154 -0.25 2.51 8.07
C TYR A 154 0.68 1.31 7.88
N LEU A 155 1.88 1.50 7.33
CA LEU A 155 2.86 0.42 7.14
C LEU A 155 3.23 -0.23 8.48
N GLY A 156 3.44 0.59 9.53
CA GLY A 156 3.76 0.12 10.87
C GLY A 156 2.64 -0.69 11.49
N PHE A 157 1.43 -0.13 11.54
CA PHE A 157 0.26 -0.81 12.12
C PHE A 157 -0.12 -2.08 11.38
N ALA A 158 -0.16 -2.05 10.05
CA ALA A 158 -0.48 -3.22 9.25
C ALA A 158 0.53 -4.35 9.52
N THR A 159 1.82 -4.04 9.61
CA THR A 159 2.87 -5.02 9.92
C THR A 159 2.68 -5.62 11.32
N ILE A 160 2.42 -4.80 12.34
CA ILE A 160 2.19 -5.26 13.73
C ILE A 160 0.92 -6.10 13.81
N THR A 161 -0.17 -5.64 13.21
CA THR A 161 -1.44 -6.39 13.19
C THR A 161 -1.25 -7.78 12.59
N ILE A 162 -0.55 -7.87 11.47
CA ILE A 162 -0.26 -9.15 10.84
C ILE A 162 0.68 -10.00 11.69
N ALA A 163 1.64 -9.38 12.40
CA ALA A 163 2.50 -10.10 13.34
C ALA A 163 1.72 -10.72 14.51
N ILE A 164 0.70 -10.02 15.01
CA ILE A 164 -0.14 -10.47 16.13
C ILE A 164 -1.15 -11.53 15.67
N LEU A 165 -1.88 -11.28 14.59
CA LEU A 165 -2.97 -12.12 14.13
C LEU A 165 -2.53 -13.29 13.25
N GLY A 166 -1.33 -13.22 12.67
CA GLY A 166 -0.79 -14.23 11.77
C GLY A 166 -0.25 -15.46 12.51
N ARG A 167 -0.20 -16.59 11.81
CA ARG A 167 0.43 -17.83 12.32
C ARG A 167 1.93 -17.84 12.03
N TRP A 168 2.65 -16.93 12.65
CA TRP A 168 4.09 -16.79 12.50
C TRP A 168 4.85 -17.54 13.61
N GLY A 169 6.05 -17.98 13.32
CA GLY A 169 6.96 -18.43 14.38
C GLY A 169 7.32 -17.25 15.30
N LYS A 170 7.62 -17.54 16.58
CA LYS A 170 7.93 -16.49 17.58
C LYS A 170 8.95 -15.45 17.12
N TRP A 171 10.01 -15.91 16.46
CA TRP A 171 11.05 -15.05 15.91
C TRP A 171 10.55 -14.16 14.77
N GLN A 172 9.76 -14.73 13.86
CA GLN A 172 9.19 -13.97 12.74
C GLN A 172 8.22 -12.91 13.25
N ALA A 173 7.35 -13.24 14.20
CA ALA A 173 6.44 -12.28 14.83
C ALA A 173 7.21 -11.16 15.54
N ALA A 174 8.28 -11.48 16.27
CA ALA A 174 9.12 -10.47 16.94
C ALA A 174 9.79 -9.53 15.92
N VAL A 175 10.36 -10.08 14.86
CA VAL A 175 10.99 -9.27 13.78
C VAL A 175 9.96 -8.38 13.10
N LEU A 176 8.78 -8.91 12.73
CA LEU A 176 7.71 -8.12 12.13
C LEU A 176 7.22 -7.02 13.08
N GLY A 177 7.07 -7.32 14.37
CA GLY A 177 6.71 -6.33 15.38
C GLY A 177 7.72 -5.19 15.47
N LEU A 178 9.01 -5.52 15.44
CA LEU A 178 10.10 -4.55 15.48
C LEU A 178 10.13 -3.68 14.21
N LEU A 179 9.97 -4.30 13.04
CA LEU A 179 9.89 -3.59 11.77
C LEU A 179 8.64 -2.70 11.68
N GLY A 180 7.51 -3.17 12.21
CA GLY A 180 6.31 -2.35 12.30
C GLY A 180 6.48 -1.14 13.22
N ALA A 181 7.19 -1.30 14.35
CA ALA A 181 7.52 -0.18 15.23
C ALA A 181 8.36 0.90 14.52
N CYS A 182 9.22 0.51 13.55
CA CYS A 182 9.97 1.46 12.73
C CYS A 182 9.03 2.41 11.97
N GLY A 183 7.93 1.91 11.39
CA GLY A 183 6.96 2.73 10.68
C GLY A 183 6.25 3.73 11.60
N ILE A 184 5.88 3.29 12.80
CA ILE A 184 5.28 4.16 13.82
C ILE A 184 6.27 5.25 14.21
N LEU A 185 7.54 4.91 14.51
CA LEU A 185 8.57 5.89 14.83
C LEU A 185 8.79 6.91 13.71
N ALA A 186 8.81 6.45 12.45
CA ALA A 186 8.92 7.35 11.30
C ALA A 186 7.75 8.34 11.22
N SER A 187 6.54 7.89 11.53
CA SER A 187 5.35 8.75 11.60
C SER A 187 5.47 9.79 12.72
N PHE A 188 6.00 9.43 13.88
CA PHE A 188 6.27 10.40 14.96
C PHE A 188 7.25 11.49 14.53
N LEU A 189 8.33 11.13 13.83
CA LEU A 189 9.32 12.08 13.33
C LEU A 189 8.78 13.03 12.26
N SER A 190 7.67 12.67 11.60
CA SER A 190 6.99 13.56 10.64
C SER A 190 6.16 14.66 11.30
N ASP A 191 5.91 14.59 12.62
CA ASP A 191 4.99 15.45 13.37
C ASP A 191 3.60 15.56 12.71
N SER A 192 3.12 14.44 12.14
CA SER A 192 1.79 14.36 11.52
C SER A 192 0.74 14.04 12.58
N ARG A 193 -0.01 15.06 13.00
CA ARG A 193 -1.07 14.90 14.02
C ARG A 193 -2.26 14.07 13.51
N GLY A 194 -2.47 14.02 12.19
CA GLY A 194 -3.57 13.26 11.57
C GLY A 194 -3.47 11.76 11.86
N SER A 195 -2.29 11.18 11.70
CA SER A 195 -2.05 9.75 11.97
C SER A 195 -2.27 9.37 13.44
N TRP A 196 -2.07 10.28 14.37
CA TRP A 196 -2.26 10.02 15.81
C TRP A 196 -3.73 9.91 16.20
N VAL A 197 -4.60 10.66 15.55
CA VAL A 197 -6.05 10.60 15.79
C VAL A 197 -6.63 9.25 15.34
N VAL A 198 -6.08 8.66 14.28
CA VAL A 198 -6.53 7.37 13.77
C VAL A 198 -5.98 6.19 14.59
N THR A 199 -4.88 6.38 15.32
CA THR A 199 -4.23 5.33 16.13
C THR A 199 -5.16 4.64 17.12
N PRO A 200 -5.96 5.33 17.96
CA PRO A 200 -6.90 4.69 18.88
C PRO A 200 -7.95 3.83 18.16
N LEU A 201 -8.42 4.28 17.00
CA LEU A 201 -9.39 3.54 16.18
C LEU A 201 -8.77 2.25 15.60
N LEU A 202 -7.52 2.33 15.15
CA LEU A 202 -6.79 1.14 14.67
C LEU A 202 -6.54 0.14 15.79
N ILE A 203 -6.18 0.60 16.98
CA ILE A 203 -6.00 -0.26 18.16
C ILE A 203 -7.34 -0.93 18.52
N ALA A 204 -8.44 -0.16 18.58
CA ALA A 204 -9.76 -0.71 18.86
C ALA A 204 -10.17 -1.77 17.83
N ALA A 205 -9.89 -1.55 16.54
CA ALA A 205 -10.20 -2.51 15.47
C ALA A 205 -9.41 -3.83 15.57
N ILE A 206 -8.27 -3.87 16.26
CA ILE A 206 -7.51 -5.11 16.51
C ILE A 206 -8.14 -5.93 17.64
N TRP A 207 -8.85 -5.28 18.58
CA TRP A 207 -9.44 -5.91 19.75
C TRP A 207 -10.91 -6.32 19.56
N LEU A 208 -11.56 -5.89 18.49
CA LEU A 208 -12.91 -6.27 18.07
C LEU A 208 -12.89 -7.44 17.09
#